data_e1490c42a7702d77dc66aaa358c08d83
#
_entry.id   e1490c42a7702d77dc66aaa358c08d83
#
_cell.length_a   1.000
_cell.length_b   1.000
_cell.length_c   1.000
_cell.angle_alpha   90.00
_cell.angle_beta   90.00
_cell.angle_gamma   90.00
#
_symmetry.space_group_name_H-M   'P 1'
#
loop_
_entity.id
_entity.type
_entity.pdbx_description
1 polymer ?
#
loop_
_entity_poly.entity_id
_entity_poly.type
_entity_poly.pdbx_seq_one_letter_code
_entity_poly.pdbx_strand_id
1 'polypeptide(L)'
;MKKQKNWLEEWQWHHPFSPVPYLWSGVEINAELLDVEVHILSYSFQVEHYRMKPYLQREAATGEEYKALNVIAAVHDAGGIAVLAHPARYKKSHFELIPKAAECGIDGVESFYAYKNPTPWEPCPKQTAEVQMLAEEYGLMSTCGTDTHGLSLLQRL
;
A
#
# COMPACT_ATOMS: atom_id res chain seq x y z
N MET A 1 -2.44 10.26 -13.65
CA MET A 1 -3.71 9.49 -13.79
C MET A 1 -4.64 10.02 -14.88
N LYS A 2 -5.01 11.32 -14.95
CA LYS A 2 -5.87 11.85 -16.05
C LYS A 2 -5.33 11.52 -17.44
N LYS A 3 -4.01 11.62 -17.69
CA LYS A 3 -3.38 11.27 -18.98
C LYS A 3 -3.50 9.79 -19.32
N GLN A 4 -3.41 8.89 -18.34
CA GLN A 4 -3.50 7.44 -18.55
C GLN A 4 -4.95 7.00 -18.82
N LYS A 5 -5.94 7.60 -18.12
CA LYS A 5 -7.36 7.36 -18.42
C LYS A 5 -7.71 7.77 -19.85
N ASN A 6 -7.28 8.97 -20.27
CA ASN A 6 -7.52 9.43 -21.64
C ASN A 6 -6.87 8.53 -22.68
N TRP A 7 -5.65 8.03 -22.42
CA TRP A 7 -4.99 7.09 -23.31
C TRP A 7 -5.74 5.75 -23.43
N LEU A 8 -6.27 5.22 -22.33
CA LEU A 8 -7.07 3.98 -22.35
C LEU A 8 -8.39 4.15 -23.08
N GLU A 9 -9.08 5.28 -22.88
CA GLU A 9 -10.32 5.61 -23.59
C GLU A 9 -10.07 5.74 -25.09
N GLU A 10 -9.00 6.42 -25.50
CA GLU A 10 -8.56 6.55 -26.88
C GLU A 10 -8.17 5.19 -27.48
N TRP A 11 -7.41 4.38 -26.73
CA TRP A 11 -7.04 3.04 -27.16
C TRP A 11 -8.26 2.14 -27.33
N GLN A 12 -9.21 2.17 -26.40
CA GLN A 12 -10.46 1.40 -26.47
C GLN A 12 -11.35 1.82 -27.64
N TRP A 13 -11.38 3.11 -27.98
CA TRP A 13 -12.07 3.62 -29.15
C TRP A 13 -11.54 2.97 -30.46
N HIS A 14 -10.24 2.82 -30.58
CA HIS A 14 -9.61 2.18 -31.71
C HIS A 14 -9.64 0.64 -31.67
N HIS A 15 -9.92 0.05 -30.52
CA HIS A 15 -9.92 -1.39 -30.30
C HIS A 15 -11.17 -1.84 -29.52
N PRO A 16 -12.38 -1.63 -30.05
CA PRO A 16 -13.63 -1.79 -29.28
C PRO A 16 -13.92 -3.21 -28.79
N PHE A 17 -13.27 -4.23 -29.37
CA PHE A 17 -13.46 -5.64 -29.00
C PHE A 17 -12.29 -6.21 -28.18
N SER A 18 -11.30 -5.40 -27.86
CA SER A 18 -10.15 -5.85 -27.05
C SER A 18 -10.41 -5.61 -25.57
N PRO A 19 -10.06 -6.57 -24.69
CA PRO A 19 -10.17 -6.35 -23.25
C PRO A 19 -9.21 -5.26 -22.79
N VAL A 20 -9.71 -4.28 -22.05
CA VAL A 20 -8.89 -3.21 -21.46
C VAL A 20 -8.71 -3.49 -19.98
N PRO A 21 -7.48 -3.43 -19.46
CA PRO A 21 -7.26 -3.58 -18.02
C PRO A 21 -7.91 -2.45 -17.24
N TYR A 22 -8.49 -2.79 -16.10
CA TYR A 22 -8.98 -1.80 -15.16
C TYR A 22 -7.80 -1.15 -14.44
N LEU A 23 -7.74 0.19 -14.44
CA LEU A 23 -6.70 0.96 -13.76
C LEU A 23 -7.17 1.39 -12.38
N TRP A 24 -6.49 0.92 -11.37
CA TRP A 24 -6.67 1.38 -10.01
C TRP A 24 -5.69 2.50 -9.67
N SER A 25 -6.14 3.47 -8.85
CA SER A 25 -5.26 4.41 -8.19
C SER A 25 -4.44 3.68 -7.13
N GLY A 26 -3.18 4.06 -6.97
CA GLY A 26 -2.32 3.56 -5.91
C GLY A 26 -1.33 4.62 -5.46
N VAL A 27 -1.01 4.64 -4.18
CA VAL A 27 0.03 5.47 -3.59
C VAL A 27 0.57 4.79 -2.33
N GLU A 28 1.87 4.90 -2.10
CA GLU A 28 2.52 4.57 -0.84
C GLU A 28 2.65 5.85 -0.02
N ILE A 29 2.15 5.83 1.21
CA ILE A 29 2.05 6.99 2.10
C ILE A 29 2.88 6.73 3.35
N ASN A 30 3.81 7.65 3.67
CA ASN A 30 4.51 7.63 4.95
C ASN A 30 3.54 8.03 6.06
N ALA A 31 3.54 7.28 7.16
CA ALA A 31 2.68 7.51 8.31
C ALA A 31 3.40 7.15 9.61
N GLU A 32 2.95 7.70 10.72
CA GLU A 32 3.44 7.34 12.06
C GLU A 32 2.50 6.34 12.73
N LEU A 33 3.06 5.22 13.19
CA LEU A 33 2.38 4.22 13.99
C LEU A 33 3.29 3.78 15.15
N LEU A 34 2.85 3.91 16.40
CA LEU A 34 3.64 3.56 17.58
C LEU A 34 5.02 4.25 17.62
N ASP A 35 5.08 5.54 17.31
CA ASP A 35 6.28 6.38 17.29
C ASP A 35 7.37 5.93 16.28
N VAL A 36 7.01 5.15 15.27
CA VAL A 36 7.86 4.81 14.13
C VAL A 36 7.19 5.15 12.81
N GLU A 37 7.99 5.54 11.83
CA GLU A 37 7.52 5.71 10.47
C GLU A 37 7.21 4.34 9.87
N VAL A 38 6.03 4.21 9.29
CA VAL A 38 5.57 3.06 8.52
C VAL A 38 5.04 3.53 7.17
N HIS A 39 4.91 2.60 6.23
CA HIS A 39 4.29 2.89 4.94
C HIS A 39 2.90 2.24 4.85
N ILE A 40 1.94 3.00 4.34
CA ILE A 40 0.58 2.54 4.06
C ILE A 40 0.37 2.57 2.55
N LEU A 41 0.19 1.38 1.96
CA LEU A 41 -0.19 1.24 0.57
C LEU A 41 -1.69 1.50 0.46
N SER A 42 -2.06 2.44 -0.39
CA SER A 42 -3.45 2.82 -0.59
C SER A 42 -3.88 2.49 -2.00
N TYR A 43 -4.99 1.77 -2.16
CA TYR A 43 -5.46 1.29 -3.45
C TYR A 43 -6.90 1.73 -3.73
N SER A 44 -7.22 1.92 -5.02
CA SER A 44 -8.58 2.12 -5.53
C SER A 44 -9.35 3.34 -4.98
N PHE A 45 -8.67 4.32 -4.40
CA PHE A 45 -9.26 5.53 -3.85
C PHE A 45 -9.61 6.56 -4.94
N GLN A 46 -10.55 7.46 -4.64
CA GLN A 46 -10.87 8.60 -5.50
C GLN A 46 -9.77 9.67 -5.37
N VAL A 47 -8.99 9.86 -6.45
CA VAL A 47 -7.80 10.74 -6.47
C VAL A 47 -8.16 12.21 -6.19
N GLU A 48 -9.34 12.66 -6.61
CA GLU A 48 -9.82 14.02 -6.42
C GLU A 48 -10.45 14.25 -5.04
N HIS A 49 -10.57 13.22 -4.20
CA HIS A 49 -11.15 13.36 -2.87
C HIS A 49 -10.29 14.30 -2.01
N TYR A 50 -10.93 15.25 -1.34
CA TYR A 50 -10.23 16.32 -0.63
C TYR A 50 -9.31 15.81 0.49
N ARG A 51 -9.66 14.71 1.17
CA ARG A 51 -8.85 14.10 2.22
C ARG A 51 -7.58 13.44 1.71
N MET A 52 -7.51 13.11 0.42
CA MET A 52 -6.31 12.56 -0.20
C MET A 52 -5.27 13.61 -0.59
N LYS A 53 -5.64 14.90 -0.63
CA LYS A 53 -4.74 15.98 -1.06
C LYS A 53 -3.40 16.03 -0.32
N PRO A 54 -3.32 15.88 1.03
CA PRO A 54 -2.05 15.90 1.74
C PRO A 54 -1.11 14.77 1.33
N TYR A 55 -1.67 13.62 0.92
CA TYR A 55 -0.94 12.38 0.63
C TYR A 55 -0.55 12.21 -0.84
N LEU A 56 -1.01 13.06 -1.73
CA LEU A 56 -0.72 13.01 -3.17
C LEU A 56 0.30 14.06 -3.61
N GLN A 57 0.95 14.71 -2.65
CA GLN A 57 2.04 15.64 -2.86
C GLN A 57 3.39 14.90 -2.82
N ARG A 58 4.46 15.58 -3.24
CA ARG A 58 5.80 14.98 -3.22
C ARG A 58 6.44 14.95 -1.84
N GLU A 59 5.88 15.68 -0.89
CA GLU A 59 6.35 15.78 0.49
C GLU A 59 5.46 14.95 1.40
N ALA A 60 6.04 14.33 2.42
CA ALA A 60 5.28 13.61 3.44
C ALA A 60 4.35 14.55 4.20
N ALA A 61 3.16 14.09 4.57
CA ALA A 61 2.28 14.81 5.47
C ALA A 61 2.95 14.99 6.83
N THR A 62 2.50 15.97 7.61
CA THR A 62 3.05 16.30 8.94
C THR A 62 1.94 16.45 9.97
N GLY A 63 2.30 16.41 11.26
CA GLY A 63 1.35 16.60 12.35
C GLY A 63 0.29 15.49 12.39
N GLU A 64 -0.98 15.86 12.56
CA GLU A 64 -2.08 14.92 12.66
C GLU A 64 -2.30 14.13 11.36
N GLU A 65 -2.06 14.73 10.19
CA GLU A 65 -2.19 14.06 8.90
C GLU A 65 -1.13 12.97 8.70
N TYR A 66 -0.03 13.00 9.45
CA TYR A 66 1.02 11.97 9.43
C TYR A 66 0.68 10.73 10.29
N LYS A 67 -0.33 10.80 11.17
CA LYS A 67 -0.75 9.66 12.00
C LYS A 67 -1.42 8.58 11.15
N ALA A 68 -1.03 7.32 11.33
CA ALA A 68 -1.58 6.20 10.56
C ALA A 68 -3.11 6.12 10.62
N LEU A 69 -3.72 6.40 11.78
CA LEU A 69 -5.17 6.47 11.94
C LEU A 69 -5.80 7.45 10.94
N ASN A 70 -5.22 8.63 10.78
CA ASN A 70 -5.76 9.67 9.90
C ASN A 70 -5.50 9.37 8.42
N VAL A 71 -4.37 8.74 8.10
CA VAL A 71 -4.08 8.22 6.74
C VAL A 71 -5.12 7.17 6.35
N ILE A 72 -5.34 6.16 7.20
CA ILE A 72 -6.31 5.09 6.96
C ILE A 72 -7.72 5.67 6.78
N ALA A 73 -8.14 6.55 7.69
CA ALA A 73 -9.45 7.21 7.59
C ALA A 73 -9.61 8.03 6.30
N ALA A 74 -8.56 8.72 5.84
CA ALA A 74 -8.62 9.48 4.59
C ALA A 74 -8.74 8.57 3.36
N VAL A 75 -8.05 7.42 3.38
CA VAL A 75 -8.15 6.40 2.31
C VAL A 75 -9.56 5.83 2.24
N HIS A 76 -10.14 5.47 3.40
CA HIS A 76 -11.51 4.95 3.49
C HIS A 76 -12.55 5.97 3.04
N ASP A 77 -12.45 7.23 3.49
CA ASP A 77 -13.35 8.30 3.05
C ASP A 77 -13.29 8.52 1.53
N ALA A 78 -12.15 8.28 0.92
CA ALA A 78 -11.97 8.32 -0.52
C ALA A 78 -12.41 7.02 -1.25
N GLY A 79 -13.00 6.05 -0.53
CA GLY A 79 -13.47 4.78 -1.05
C GLY A 79 -12.35 3.79 -1.40
N GLY A 80 -11.17 3.97 -0.82
CA GLY A 80 -9.99 3.13 -1.04
C GLY A 80 -9.80 2.04 0.00
N ILE A 81 -8.73 1.27 -0.18
CA ILE A 81 -8.25 0.19 0.69
C ILE A 81 -6.87 0.56 1.21
N ALA A 82 -6.63 0.41 2.51
CA ALA A 82 -5.36 0.70 3.16
C ALA A 82 -4.65 -0.60 3.61
N VAL A 83 -3.36 -0.75 3.27
CA VAL A 83 -2.55 -1.95 3.57
C VAL A 83 -1.24 -1.54 4.23
N LEU A 84 -0.88 -2.15 5.34
CA LEU A 84 0.41 -1.94 5.99
C LEU A 84 1.51 -2.62 5.18
N ALA A 85 2.44 -1.84 4.63
CA ALA A 85 3.54 -2.33 3.81
C ALA A 85 4.62 -3.02 4.68
N HIS A 86 5.26 -4.06 4.14
CA HIS A 86 6.46 -4.76 4.66
C HIS A 86 6.66 -4.64 6.19
N PRO A 87 5.73 -5.13 7.03
CA PRO A 87 5.65 -4.81 8.46
C PRO A 87 6.85 -5.27 9.29
N ALA A 88 7.63 -6.25 8.82
CA ALA A 88 8.83 -6.72 9.52
C ALA A 88 10.11 -5.93 9.15
N ARG A 89 10.01 -4.85 8.36
CA ARG A 89 11.13 -3.98 7.98
C ARG A 89 11.45 -2.91 9.02
N TYR A 90 10.49 -2.56 9.85
CA TYR A 90 10.58 -1.43 10.78
C TYR A 90 11.36 -1.76 12.06
N LYS A 91 11.74 -0.70 12.80
CA LYS A 91 12.42 -0.85 14.10
C LYS A 91 11.50 -1.47 15.16
N LYS A 92 10.21 -1.27 15.03
CA LYS A 92 9.20 -1.87 15.89
C LYS A 92 8.78 -3.22 15.34
N SER A 93 8.50 -4.17 16.22
CA SER A 93 8.12 -5.52 15.82
C SER A 93 6.78 -5.53 15.07
N HIS A 94 6.68 -6.35 14.02
CA HIS A 94 5.40 -6.59 13.35
C HIS A 94 4.33 -7.20 14.27
N PHE A 95 4.74 -7.89 15.36
CA PHE A 95 3.84 -8.35 16.43
C PHE A 95 3.23 -7.20 17.25
N GLU A 96 3.78 -6.00 17.19
CA GLU A 96 3.21 -4.79 17.81
C GLU A 96 2.51 -3.92 16.75
N LEU A 97 3.09 -3.79 15.56
CA LEU A 97 2.58 -2.92 14.51
C LEU A 97 1.28 -3.42 13.89
N ILE A 98 1.16 -4.73 13.60
CA ILE A 98 -0.03 -5.29 12.95
C ILE A 98 -1.27 -5.19 13.84
N PRO A 99 -1.23 -5.59 15.13
CA PRO A 99 -2.35 -5.39 16.04
C PRO A 99 -2.77 -3.91 16.12
N LYS A 100 -1.78 -3.01 16.24
CA LYS A 100 -2.07 -1.58 16.31
C LYS A 100 -2.66 -1.00 15.02
N ALA A 101 -2.17 -1.45 13.86
CA ALA A 101 -2.75 -1.07 12.57
C ALA A 101 -4.20 -1.58 12.44
N ALA A 102 -4.48 -2.80 12.91
CA ALA A 102 -5.83 -3.37 12.95
C ALA A 102 -6.77 -2.53 13.83
N GLU A 103 -6.32 -2.07 15.02
CA GLU A 103 -7.06 -1.12 15.85
C GLU A 103 -7.35 0.21 15.13
N CYS A 104 -6.45 0.65 14.24
CA CYS A 104 -6.64 1.84 13.42
C CYS A 104 -7.57 1.59 12.21
N GLY A 105 -8.01 0.35 11.99
CA GLY A 105 -8.92 -0.03 10.90
C GLY A 105 -8.23 -0.34 9.58
N ILE A 106 -6.95 -0.75 9.58
CA ILE A 106 -6.26 -1.17 8.34
C ILE A 106 -6.98 -2.37 7.71
N ASP A 107 -7.06 -2.43 6.38
CA ASP A 107 -7.77 -3.50 5.67
C ASP A 107 -6.89 -4.71 5.41
N GLY A 108 -5.58 -4.53 5.34
CA GLY A 108 -4.67 -5.61 5.01
C GLY A 108 -3.22 -5.35 5.40
N VAL A 109 -2.39 -6.35 5.16
CA VAL A 109 -0.97 -6.32 5.45
C VAL A 109 -0.18 -7.02 4.35
N GLU A 110 0.99 -6.52 4.01
CA GLU A 110 1.88 -7.14 3.03
C GLU A 110 2.60 -8.33 3.67
N SER A 111 2.04 -9.53 3.46
CA SER A 111 2.55 -10.77 4.05
C SER A 111 3.71 -11.37 3.25
N PHE A 112 3.68 -11.21 1.92
CA PHE A 112 4.69 -11.77 1.03
C PHE A 112 5.66 -10.67 0.59
N TYR A 113 6.79 -10.57 1.28
CA TYR A 113 7.82 -9.58 1.00
C TYR A 113 9.23 -10.17 1.13
N ALA A 114 10.16 -9.69 0.31
CA ALA A 114 11.54 -10.16 0.24
C ALA A 114 12.48 -9.24 1.03
N TYR A 115 12.50 -9.34 2.34
CA TYR A 115 13.26 -8.47 3.25
C TYR A 115 14.79 -8.45 3.00
N LYS A 116 15.34 -9.42 2.28
CA LYS A 116 16.76 -9.51 1.94
C LYS A 116 17.04 -9.26 0.47
N ASN A 117 16.05 -8.84 -0.29
CA ASN A 117 16.15 -8.60 -1.74
C ASN A 117 16.85 -9.73 -2.53
N PRO A 118 16.46 -11.01 -2.40
CA PRO A 118 17.10 -12.10 -3.11
C PRO A 118 16.86 -12.00 -4.62
N THR A 119 17.78 -12.59 -5.38
CA THR A 119 17.63 -12.75 -6.83
C THR A 119 17.73 -14.24 -7.17
N PRO A 120 16.69 -14.88 -7.71
CA PRO A 120 15.36 -14.32 -8.02
C PRO A 120 14.58 -13.86 -6.78
N TRP A 121 13.54 -13.02 -6.98
CA TRP A 121 12.68 -12.57 -5.89
C TRP A 121 11.98 -13.76 -5.23
N GLU A 122 12.09 -13.84 -3.91
CA GLU A 122 11.45 -14.84 -3.08
C GLU A 122 11.05 -14.23 -1.73
N PRO A 123 9.80 -14.41 -1.28
CA PRO A 123 9.38 -13.91 0.03
C PRO A 123 10.14 -14.63 1.14
N CYS A 124 10.42 -13.92 2.24
CA CYS A 124 11.13 -14.49 3.38
C CYS A 124 10.20 -15.45 4.16
N PRO A 125 10.45 -16.78 4.18
CA PRO A 125 9.46 -17.75 4.67
C PRO A 125 9.04 -17.52 6.13
N LYS A 126 9.99 -17.16 7.00
CA LYS A 126 9.72 -16.91 8.41
C LYS A 126 8.78 -15.73 8.60
N GLN A 127 9.14 -14.57 8.07
CA GLN A 127 8.33 -13.35 8.19
C GLN A 127 6.97 -13.50 7.52
N THR A 128 6.92 -14.18 6.37
CA THR A 128 5.66 -14.50 5.69
C THR A 128 4.72 -15.29 6.60
N ALA A 129 5.21 -16.38 7.23
CA ALA A 129 4.39 -17.19 8.12
C ALA A 129 3.90 -16.40 9.36
N GLU A 130 4.79 -15.60 9.98
CA GLU A 130 4.45 -14.77 11.14
C GLU A 130 3.41 -13.69 10.78
N VAL A 131 3.57 -13.02 9.65
CA VAL A 131 2.65 -11.96 9.20
C VAL A 131 1.31 -12.54 8.75
N GLN A 132 1.28 -13.69 8.07
CA GLN A 132 0.04 -14.38 7.70
C GLN A 132 -0.75 -14.81 8.93
N MET A 133 -0.09 -15.37 9.94
CA MET A 133 -0.73 -15.74 11.21
C MET A 133 -1.43 -14.53 11.85
N LEU A 134 -0.75 -13.39 11.92
CA LEU A 134 -1.34 -12.15 12.45
C LEU A 134 -2.47 -11.62 11.53
N ALA A 135 -2.31 -11.70 10.22
CA ALA A 135 -3.36 -11.31 9.29
C ALA A 135 -4.64 -12.12 9.51
N GLU A 136 -4.53 -13.44 9.69
CA GLU A 136 -5.66 -14.31 10.01
C GLU A 136 -6.27 -13.97 11.37
N GLU A 137 -5.45 -13.76 12.41
CA GLU A 137 -5.89 -13.42 13.76
C GLU A 137 -6.72 -12.13 13.80
N TYR A 138 -6.30 -11.12 13.04
CA TYR A 138 -6.95 -9.80 12.99
C TYR A 138 -7.93 -9.62 11.83
N GLY A 139 -8.19 -10.65 11.03
CA GLY A 139 -9.11 -10.60 9.90
C GLY A 139 -8.67 -9.69 8.76
N LEU A 140 -7.36 -9.55 8.54
CA LEU A 140 -6.74 -8.69 7.55
C LEU A 140 -6.49 -9.42 6.24
N MET A 141 -6.58 -8.70 5.11
CA MET A 141 -6.16 -9.22 3.82
C MET A 141 -4.64 -9.42 3.78
N SER A 142 -4.19 -10.53 3.20
CA SER A 142 -2.78 -10.76 2.87
C SER A 142 -2.48 -10.29 1.45
N THR A 143 -1.47 -9.44 1.30
CA THR A 143 -1.01 -8.95 0.00
C THR A 143 0.45 -9.32 -0.26
N CYS A 144 0.94 -9.02 -1.46
CA CYS A 144 2.35 -9.19 -1.83
C CYS A 144 2.85 -7.97 -2.60
N GLY A 145 4.15 -7.68 -2.47
CA GLY A 145 4.81 -6.63 -3.22
C GLY A 145 6.28 -6.93 -3.45
N THR A 146 6.83 -6.35 -4.49
CA THR A 146 8.24 -6.46 -4.84
C THR A 146 9.05 -5.24 -4.42
N ASP A 147 8.38 -4.17 -3.99
CA ASP A 147 8.99 -2.88 -3.63
C ASP A 147 9.96 -2.39 -4.73
N THR A 148 9.51 -2.49 -5.98
CA THR A 148 10.33 -2.18 -7.15
C THR A 148 10.41 -0.69 -7.38
N HIS A 149 11.63 -0.16 -7.47
CA HIS A 149 11.90 1.24 -7.76
C HIS A 149 12.50 1.39 -9.17
N GLY A 150 11.91 2.29 -9.96
CA GLY A 150 12.38 2.59 -11.32
C GLY A 150 11.61 1.85 -12.42
N LEU A 151 12.26 1.71 -13.59
CA LEU A 151 11.63 1.17 -14.81
C LEU A 151 11.81 -0.33 -14.99
N SER A 152 12.56 -0.99 -14.12
CA SER A 152 12.81 -2.44 -14.19
C SER A 152 12.18 -3.13 -12.99
N LEU A 153 11.37 -4.14 -13.21
CA LEU A 153 10.81 -4.99 -12.16
C LEU A 153 11.86 -5.74 -11.34
N LEU A 154 13.11 -5.76 -11.81
CA LEU A 154 14.24 -6.36 -11.09
C LEU A 154 15.00 -5.35 -10.22
N GLN A 155 14.72 -4.06 -10.36
CA GLN A 155 15.37 -3.01 -9.57
C GLN A 155 14.64 -2.82 -8.26
N ARG A 156 15.31 -3.17 -7.17
CA ARG A 156 14.84 -3.00 -5.79
C ARG A 156 15.85 -2.18 -4.99
N LEU A 157 15.39 -1.59 -3.89
CA LEU A 157 16.26 -0.86 -2.95
C LEU A 157 17.13 -1.79 -2.14
#